data_ca8dd758f41c8f61b25f89afe1e118be
#
_entry.id   ca8dd758f41c8f61b25f89afe1e118be
#
_cell.length_a   1.000
_cell.length_b   1.000
_cell.length_c   1.000
_cell.angle_alpha   90.00
_cell.angle_beta   90.00
_cell.angle_gamma   90.00
#
_symmetry.space_group_name_H-M   'P 1'
#
loop_
_entity.id
_entity.type
_entity.pdbx_description
1 polymer ?
#
loop_
_entity_poly.entity_id
_entity_poly.type
_entity_poly.pdbx_seq_one_letter_code
_entity_poly.pdbx_strand_id
1 'polypeptide(L)'
;MAIEVRIPTILRTYTGGAKAVEGSGSTLDELLADLDTRHAGIRERIVDGGELRRFVNVYLNDEDVRFLDGIATKLTDGDSVTILPAVAGGSGPSAHRGGGR
;
A
#
# COMPACT_ATOMS: atom_id res chain seq x y z
N MET A 1 -15.07 8.46 7.17
CA MET A 1 -14.27 7.47 7.88
C MET A 1 -12.80 7.83 7.73
N ALA A 2 -12.08 7.79 8.84
CA ALA A 2 -10.66 8.17 8.82
C ALA A 2 -9.82 6.90 8.92
N ILE A 3 -9.02 6.66 7.88
CA ILE A 3 -8.12 5.52 7.80
C ILE A 3 -6.69 6.05 7.78
N GLU A 4 -5.87 5.56 8.69
CA GLU A 4 -4.46 5.93 8.68
C GLU A 4 -3.74 5.10 7.63
N VAL A 5 -2.96 5.75 6.75
CA VAL A 5 -2.21 5.07 5.72
C VAL A 5 -0.73 5.36 5.92
N ARG A 6 0.06 4.32 6.17
CA ARG A 6 1.49 4.44 6.34
C ARG A 6 2.17 4.34 4.98
N ILE A 7 3.03 5.33 4.71
CA ILE A 7 3.64 5.50 3.39
C ILE A 7 5.09 5.07 3.45
N PRO A 8 5.52 4.15 2.54
CA PRO A 8 6.92 3.76 2.51
C PRO A 8 7.80 4.89 1.98
N THR A 9 9.08 4.84 2.30
CA THR A 9 10.02 5.88 1.93
C THR A 9 9.97 6.23 0.44
N ILE A 10 9.86 5.21 -0.41
CA ILE A 10 9.91 5.42 -1.86
C ILE A 10 8.69 6.17 -2.40
N LEU A 11 7.60 6.24 -1.63
CA LEU A 11 6.38 6.94 -2.06
C LEU A 11 6.19 8.27 -1.34
N ARG A 12 7.08 8.64 -0.44
CA ARG A 12 6.90 9.88 0.33
C ARG A 12 7.04 11.14 -0.50
N THR A 13 7.60 11.03 -1.72
CA THR A 13 7.63 12.18 -2.63
C THR A 13 6.22 12.59 -3.05
N TYR A 14 5.28 11.65 -3.05
CA TYR A 14 3.89 11.94 -3.39
C TYR A 14 3.12 12.57 -2.23
N THR A 15 3.63 12.42 -1.01
CA THR A 15 2.96 12.91 0.19
C THR A 15 3.70 14.06 0.85
N GLY A 16 4.63 14.68 0.12
CA GLY A 16 5.38 15.81 0.67
C GLY A 16 6.30 15.41 1.81
N GLY A 17 6.73 14.15 1.85
CA GLY A 17 7.60 13.64 2.89
C GLY A 17 6.87 13.03 4.08
N ALA A 18 5.54 13.00 4.06
CA ALA A 18 4.78 12.46 5.18
C ALA A 18 4.93 10.95 5.27
N LYS A 19 5.17 10.45 6.48
CA LYS A 19 5.30 9.03 6.76
C LYS A 19 3.94 8.35 6.87
N ALA A 20 2.91 9.11 7.17
CA ALA A 20 1.55 8.62 7.28
C ALA A 20 0.60 9.73 6.86
N VAL A 21 -0.49 9.34 6.23
CA VAL A 21 -1.53 10.30 5.80
C VAL A 21 -2.88 9.70 6.15
N GLU A 22 -3.90 10.55 6.18
CA GLU A 22 -5.27 10.09 6.39
C GLU A 22 -6.01 10.07 5.07
N GLY A 23 -6.87 9.07 4.93
CA GLY A 23 -7.75 8.98 3.80
C GLY A 23 -9.09 8.42 4.22
N SER A 24 -10.02 8.31 3.29
CA SER A 24 -11.33 7.74 3.57
C SER A 24 -11.80 6.86 2.42
N GLY A 25 -12.63 5.88 2.77
CA GLY A 25 -13.18 4.94 1.81
C GLY A 25 -13.74 3.73 2.51
N SER A 26 -14.71 3.09 1.90
CA SER A 26 -15.30 1.86 2.42
C SER A 26 -14.51 0.63 2.00
N THR A 27 -13.70 0.76 0.95
CA THR A 27 -12.83 -0.32 0.47
C THR A 27 -11.45 0.24 0.24
N LEU A 28 -10.48 -0.65 0.10
CA LEU A 28 -9.11 -0.24 -0.18
C LEU A 28 -9.03 0.56 -1.49
N ASP A 29 -9.77 0.13 -2.52
CA ASP A 29 -9.77 0.84 -3.79
C ASP A 29 -10.28 2.28 -3.63
N GLU A 30 -11.35 2.46 -2.86
CA GLU A 30 -11.87 3.79 -2.58
C GLU A 30 -10.89 4.64 -1.79
N LEU A 31 -10.21 4.03 -0.82
CA LEU A 31 -9.20 4.72 -0.05
C LEU A 31 -8.06 5.20 -0.94
N LEU A 32 -7.59 4.33 -1.84
CA LEU A 32 -6.50 4.70 -2.74
C LEU A 32 -6.93 5.80 -3.71
N ALA A 33 -8.18 5.77 -4.17
CA ALA A 33 -8.70 6.83 -5.02
C ALA A 33 -8.77 8.15 -4.27
N ASP A 34 -9.17 8.10 -2.99
CA ASP A 34 -9.20 9.30 -2.16
C ASP A 34 -7.80 9.88 -1.95
N LEU A 35 -6.83 9.01 -1.70
CA LEU A 35 -5.44 9.45 -1.55
C LEU A 35 -4.95 10.12 -2.83
N ASP A 36 -5.33 9.58 -3.99
CA ASP A 36 -4.88 10.12 -5.27
C ASP A 36 -5.41 11.53 -5.51
N THR A 37 -6.57 11.88 -4.96
CA THR A 37 -7.10 13.23 -5.10
C THR A 37 -6.27 14.25 -4.34
N ARG A 38 -5.57 13.82 -3.30
CA ARG A 38 -4.75 14.69 -2.45
C ARG A 38 -3.27 14.58 -2.77
N HIS A 39 -2.86 13.43 -3.27
CA HIS A 39 -1.46 13.11 -3.56
C HIS A 39 -1.40 12.52 -4.96
N ALA A 40 -1.53 13.39 -5.95
CA ALA A 40 -1.67 12.97 -7.35
C ALA A 40 -0.57 12.02 -7.80
N GLY A 41 -0.98 10.91 -8.40
CA GLY A 41 -0.07 9.91 -8.93
C GLY A 41 0.23 8.76 -7.98
N ILE A 42 -0.19 8.85 -6.70
CA ILE A 42 0.16 7.81 -5.74
C ILE A 42 -0.57 6.50 -6.04
N ARG A 43 -1.82 6.57 -6.50
CA ARG A 43 -2.60 5.37 -6.78
C ARG A 43 -1.95 4.52 -7.87
N GLU A 44 -1.40 5.16 -8.90
CA GLU A 44 -0.76 4.45 -9.99
C GLU A 44 0.48 3.68 -9.55
N ARG A 45 1.08 4.11 -8.44
CA ARG A 45 2.24 3.41 -7.89
C ARG A 45 1.87 2.17 -7.11
N ILE A 46 0.61 2.04 -6.75
CA ILE A 46 0.12 0.96 -5.89
C ILE A 46 -0.74 -0.01 -6.69
N VAL A 47 -1.52 0.52 -7.63
CA VAL A 47 -2.50 -0.27 -8.40
C VAL A 47 -2.19 -0.17 -9.89
N ASP A 48 -2.32 -1.29 -10.59
CA ASP A 48 -2.16 -1.36 -12.03
C ASP A 48 -3.26 -2.26 -12.58
N GLY A 49 -4.08 -1.71 -13.46
CA GLY A 49 -5.13 -2.47 -14.12
C GLY A 49 -6.18 -3.03 -13.15
N GLY A 50 -6.45 -2.31 -12.06
CA GLY A 50 -7.45 -2.74 -11.09
C GLY A 50 -6.95 -3.74 -10.05
N GLU A 51 -5.65 -4.00 -10.03
CA GLU A 51 -5.04 -4.91 -9.06
C GLU A 51 -3.80 -4.29 -8.45
N LEU A 52 -3.42 -4.76 -7.26
CA LEU A 52 -2.20 -4.30 -6.63
C LEU A 52 -1.00 -4.68 -7.49
N ARG A 53 -0.05 -3.75 -7.57
CA ARG A 53 1.17 -4.03 -8.31
C ARG A 53 1.95 -5.17 -7.64
N ARG A 54 2.66 -5.93 -8.47
CA ARG A 54 3.42 -7.10 -8.01
C ARG A 54 4.42 -6.76 -6.91
N PHE A 55 5.05 -5.61 -6.99
CA PHE A 55 6.11 -5.23 -6.07
C PHE A 55 5.64 -4.30 -4.96
N VAL A 56 4.34 -4.32 -4.68
CA VAL A 56 3.76 -3.55 -3.58
C VAL A 56 2.97 -4.48 -2.69
N ASN A 57 3.22 -4.41 -1.40
CA ASN A 57 2.43 -5.11 -0.41
C ASN A 57 1.60 -4.10 0.36
N VAL A 58 0.35 -4.46 0.64
CA VAL A 58 -0.54 -3.63 1.44
C VAL A 58 -1.10 -4.48 2.56
N TYR A 59 -1.01 -3.96 3.78
CA TYR A 59 -1.50 -4.65 4.97
C TYR A 59 -2.63 -3.84 5.60
N LEU A 60 -3.68 -4.54 5.94
CA LEU A 60 -4.78 -3.97 6.73
C LEU A 60 -4.62 -4.49 8.15
N ASN A 61 -4.22 -3.61 9.07
CA ASN A 61 -3.99 -3.99 10.47
C ASN A 61 -3.09 -5.22 10.59
N ASP A 62 -1.98 -5.23 9.87
CA ASP A 62 -0.99 -6.32 9.88
C ASP A 62 -1.37 -7.55 9.06
N GLU A 63 -2.47 -7.50 8.33
CA GLU A 63 -2.89 -8.62 7.49
C GLU A 63 -2.76 -8.26 6.02
N ASP A 64 -2.04 -9.09 5.25
CA ASP A 64 -1.84 -8.82 3.83
C ASP A 64 -3.18 -8.91 3.10
N VAL A 65 -3.56 -7.83 2.42
CA VAL A 65 -4.87 -7.77 1.76
C VAL A 65 -5.00 -8.76 0.59
N ARG A 66 -3.88 -9.30 0.10
CA ARG A 66 -3.95 -10.32 -0.94
C ARG A 66 -4.57 -11.62 -0.43
N PHE A 67 -4.51 -11.84 0.88
CA PHE A 67 -5.18 -12.97 1.52
C PHE A 67 -6.60 -12.62 1.96
N LEU A 68 -7.02 -11.40 1.70
CA LEU A 68 -8.38 -10.94 1.94
C LEU A 68 -9.02 -10.74 0.57
N ASP A 69 -9.56 -9.57 0.30
CA ASP A 69 -10.24 -9.29 -0.96
C ASP A 69 -9.45 -8.34 -1.87
N GLY A 70 -8.12 -8.25 -1.68
CA GLY A 70 -7.30 -7.36 -2.48
C GLY A 70 -7.78 -5.92 -2.36
N ILE A 71 -7.93 -5.23 -3.50
CA ILE A 71 -8.38 -3.84 -3.47
C ILE A 71 -9.86 -3.71 -3.10
N ALA A 72 -10.61 -4.82 -3.12
CA ALA A 72 -12.01 -4.82 -2.70
C ALA A 72 -12.17 -5.05 -1.19
N THR A 73 -11.05 -5.20 -0.47
CA THR A 73 -11.07 -5.40 0.97
C THR A 73 -11.81 -4.26 1.65
N LYS A 74 -12.75 -4.60 2.52
CA LYS A 74 -13.57 -3.60 3.21
C LYS A 74 -12.81 -3.00 4.37
N LEU A 75 -12.98 -1.71 4.56
CA LEU A 75 -12.33 -0.94 5.60
C LEU A 75 -13.37 -0.37 6.55
N THR A 76 -12.96 -0.16 7.80
CA THR A 76 -13.81 0.49 8.78
C THR A 76 -13.04 1.65 9.40
N ASP A 77 -13.78 2.59 9.97
CA ASP A 77 -13.18 3.75 10.61
C ASP A 77 -12.20 3.30 11.70
N GLY A 78 -11.03 3.92 11.71
CA GLY A 78 -10.00 3.58 12.68
C GLY A 78 -9.02 2.51 12.21
N ASP A 79 -9.27 1.90 11.05
CA ASP A 79 -8.34 0.92 10.51
C ASP A 79 -7.02 1.57 10.12
N SER A 80 -5.97 0.77 10.09
CA SER A 80 -4.64 1.21 9.69
C SER A 80 -4.21 0.41 8.46
N VAL A 81 -3.79 1.11 7.42
CA VAL A 81 -3.31 0.50 6.17
C VAL A 81 -1.82 0.81 6.05
N THR A 82 -1.01 -0.21 5.83
CA THR A 82 0.43 -0.05 5.66
C THR A 82 0.82 -0.46 4.26
N ILE A 83 1.52 0.42 3.56
CA ILE A 83 2.00 0.16 2.21
C ILE A 83 3.51 -0.08 2.30
N LEU A 84 3.96 -1.21 1.78
CA LEU A 84 5.37 -1.57 1.80
C LEU A 84 5.81 -2.03 0.42
N PRO A 85 7.04 -1.68 0.01
CA PRO A 85 7.55 -2.24 -1.24
C PRO A 85 7.90 -3.71 -1.02
N ALA A 86 7.58 -4.54 -2.00
CA ALA A 86 8.03 -5.92 -2.01
C ALA A 86 9.34 -5.92 -2.77
N VAL A 87 10.44 -6.21 -2.08
CA VAL A 87 11.74 -6.22 -2.71
C VAL A 87 11.88 -7.51 -3.50
N ALA A 88 12.14 -7.37 -4.76
CA ALA A 88 12.36 -8.54 -5.60
C ALA A 88 13.79 -9.02 -5.38
N GLY A 89 13.90 -10.11 -4.83
CA GLY A 89 15.14 -10.81 -4.64
C GLY A 89 16.30 -10.06 -4.04
N GLY A 90 16.11 -9.66 -4.13
CA GLY A 90 16.36 -9.30 -3.62
C GLY A 90 16.88 -8.97 -3.23
N SER A 91 16.99 -8.97 -3.03
CA SER A 91 17.00 -8.58 -2.60
C SER A 91 17.15 -8.60 -2.16
N GLY A 92 17.41 -8.91 -1.97
CA GLY A 92 17.17 -8.97 -1.49
C GLY A 92 17.55 -9.49 -1.21
N PRO A 93 17.90 -9.64 -0.82
CA PRO A 93 18.03 -10.20 -0.49
C PRO A 93 18.16 -10.90 -0.41
N SER A 94 18.17 -11.23 -0.22
CA SER A 94 17.83 -11.84 -0.18
C SER A 94 17.84 -12.53 -0.25
N ALA A 95 18.17 -12.83 -0.05
CA ALA A 95 17.91 -13.35 -0.10
C ALA A 95 18.08 -14.04 -0.39
N HIS A 96 18.34 -14.41 -0.17
CA HIS A 96 18.29 -14.81 -0.38
C HIS A 96 18.55 -15.47 -0.67
N ARG A 97 18.87 -15.80 -0.47
CA ARG A 97 18.98 -16.20 -0.70
C ARG A 97 19.21 -16.67 -0.96
N GLY A 98 19.66 -17.04 -0.91
CA GLY A 98 19.67 -17.23 -1.08
C GLY A 98 20.06 -17.52 -1.47
N GLY A 99 20.44 -17.99 -1.35
CA GLY A 99 20.53 -18.08 -1.63
C GLY A 99 20.95 -18.24 -2.04
N GLY A 100 21.23 -18.65 -1.99
CA GLY A 100 21.29 -18.62 -2.22
C GLY A 100 21.72 -18.84 -2.59
N ARG A 101 21.87 -19.32 -2.51
CA ARG A 101 22.05 -19.31 -2.65
C ARG A 101 22.30 -19.50 -2.58
#